data_5f3ff32edf857973d8d5ac2b8b7846be
#
_entry.id   5f3ff32edf857973d8d5ac2b8b7846be
#
_cell.length_a   1.000
_cell.length_b   1.000
_cell.length_c   1.000
_cell.angle_alpha   90.00
_cell.angle_beta   90.00
_cell.angle_gamma   90.00
#
_symmetry.space_group_name_H-M   'P 1'
#
loop_
_entity.id
_entity.type
_entity.pdbx_description
1 polymer ?
#
loop_
_entity_poly.entity_id
_entity_poly.type
_entity_poly.pdbx_seq_one_letter_code
_entity_poly.pdbx_strand_id
1 'polypeptide(L)'
;MVAGDDSVGEGVDGGAGGAGGESGEGLAVLVAARNEADAIGATLGSLSRTFPGAVLWVADDASTDGTGDIAMSSGAHLIRRGKSHGKGGNMTACAEAMLSAPDLPETVLLCDADLGDSAGQLGRLVDAVRTDECDLAVATFAKRVGGGFGVALNFSGWVIRKRCGATPVAPISGQRAMGIDVLRAVLPFAPRYGTETGMTIDAVRAGYRLGEYELDLVHRATGRTLGGFIHRFRQLIDFAWVYVTRR
;
A
#
# COMPACT_ATOMS: atom_id res chain seq x y z
N MET A 1 -63.81 23.26 30.85
CA MET A 1 -63.23 22.06 31.44
C MET A 1 -62.24 21.51 30.43
N VAL A 2 -61.03 21.85 30.64
CA VAL A 2 -60.01 21.94 29.61
C VAL A 2 -58.96 20.84 29.86
N ALA A 3 -58.65 20.08 28.87
CA ALA A 3 -57.47 19.23 28.84
C ALA A 3 -56.38 19.93 28.11
N GLY A 4 -55.22 20.11 28.76
CA GLY A 4 -54.00 20.61 28.17
C GLY A 4 -53.26 19.51 27.44
N ASP A 5 -52.75 19.84 26.28
CA ASP A 5 -51.85 19.00 25.47
C ASP A 5 -50.43 19.55 25.58
N ASP A 6 -49.57 18.80 26.24
CA ASP A 6 -48.12 19.08 26.31
C ASP A 6 -47.39 18.18 25.33
N SER A 7 -47.16 18.67 24.11
CA SER A 7 -46.26 18.04 23.14
C SER A 7 -44.81 18.42 23.42
N VAL A 8 -44.05 17.49 24.00
CA VAL A 8 -42.60 17.58 24.15
C VAL A 8 -41.96 17.19 22.80
N GLY A 9 -41.28 18.17 22.15
CA GLY A 9 -40.49 17.97 20.97
C GLY A 9 -39.16 17.33 21.34
N GLU A 10 -38.92 16.10 20.91
CA GLU A 10 -37.60 15.47 20.93
C GLU A 10 -36.73 16.09 19.85
N GLY A 11 -35.74 16.85 20.29
CA GLY A 11 -34.64 17.31 19.45
C GLY A 11 -33.76 16.15 19.04
N VAL A 12 -33.76 15.84 17.74
CA VAL A 12 -32.80 14.88 17.14
C VAL A 12 -31.47 15.62 17.04
N ASP A 13 -30.60 15.34 18.00
CA ASP A 13 -29.22 15.79 18.01
C ASP A 13 -28.46 15.02 16.91
N GLY A 14 -28.28 15.67 15.78
CA GLY A 14 -27.49 15.18 14.65
C GLY A 14 -26.00 15.31 15.00
N GLY A 15 -25.46 14.32 15.70
CA GLY A 15 -24.02 14.20 15.94
C GLY A 15 -23.28 14.10 14.62
N ALA A 16 -22.75 15.24 14.14
CA ALA A 16 -21.71 15.27 13.13
C ALA A 16 -20.48 14.54 13.69
N GLY A 17 -20.29 13.29 13.28
CA GLY A 17 -19.08 12.55 13.54
C GLY A 17 -17.90 13.31 12.93
N GLY A 18 -17.15 14.03 13.78
CA GLY A 18 -15.87 14.59 13.41
C GLY A 18 -14.96 13.46 12.96
N ALA A 19 -14.47 13.53 11.74
CA ALA A 19 -13.41 12.68 11.24
C ALA A 19 -12.12 13.02 12.03
N GLY A 20 -11.98 12.42 13.20
CA GLY A 20 -10.71 12.36 13.90
C GLY A 20 -9.80 11.49 13.04
N GLY A 21 -8.69 12.05 12.53
CA GLY A 21 -7.68 11.30 11.83
C GLY A 21 -7.20 10.15 12.72
N GLU A 22 -6.98 8.98 12.12
CA GLU A 22 -6.43 7.82 12.81
C GLU A 22 -5.05 8.18 13.38
N SER A 23 -4.75 7.77 14.62
CA SER A 23 -3.44 8.08 15.20
C SER A 23 -2.31 7.49 14.36
N GLY A 24 -1.37 8.30 13.94
CA GLY A 24 -0.17 7.88 13.23
C GLY A 24 0.96 7.40 14.15
N GLU A 25 0.76 7.42 15.47
CA GLU A 25 1.75 6.93 16.41
C GLU A 25 2.09 5.46 16.16
N GLY A 26 3.38 5.12 16.17
CA GLY A 26 3.86 3.77 15.88
C GLY A 26 3.63 3.33 14.43
N LEU A 27 3.28 4.23 13.51
CA LEU A 27 3.11 3.95 12.09
C LEU A 27 4.25 4.51 11.25
N ALA A 28 4.84 3.69 10.40
CA ALA A 28 5.66 4.15 9.28
C ALA A 28 4.95 3.88 7.95
N VAL A 29 4.97 4.85 7.06
CA VAL A 29 4.43 4.71 5.70
C VAL A 29 5.58 4.72 4.70
N LEU A 30 5.74 3.66 3.93
CA LEU A 30 6.75 3.52 2.89
C LEU A 30 6.09 3.69 1.52
N VAL A 31 6.43 4.77 0.83
CA VAL A 31 5.85 5.17 -0.46
C VAL A 31 6.82 4.83 -1.60
N ALA A 32 6.40 3.96 -2.51
CA ALA A 32 7.16 3.65 -3.72
C ALA A 32 6.93 4.75 -4.78
N ALA A 33 8.01 5.36 -5.27
CA ALA A 33 7.94 6.45 -6.23
C ALA A 33 8.93 6.27 -7.39
N ARG A 34 8.48 6.61 -8.60
CA ARG A 34 9.32 6.79 -9.77
C ARG A 34 8.66 7.68 -10.82
N ASN A 35 9.18 8.90 -10.98
CA ASN A 35 8.64 9.91 -11.87
C ASN A 35 7.15 10.20 -11.59
N GLU A 36 6.87 10.56 -10.35
CA GLU A 36 5.53 10.87 -9.82
C GLU A 36 5.43 12.30 -9.28
N ALA A 37 6.20 13.26 -9.84
CA ALA A 37 6.21 14.65 -9.39
C ALA A 37 4.81 15.28 -9.37
N ASP A 38 3.95 14.90 -10.32
CA ASP A 38 2.58 15.44 -10.43
C ASP A 38 1.61 14.92 -9.33
N ALA A 39 1.91 13.79 -8.69
CA ALA A 39 0.98 13.10 -7.79
C ALA A 39 1.49 12.94 -6.35
N ILE A 40 2.80 12.79 -6.16
CA ILE A 40 3.38 12.45 -4.87
C ILE A 40 3.06 13.47 -3.77
N GLY A 41 3.02 14.77 -4.10
CA GLY A 41 2.68 15.81 -3.13
C GLY A 41 1.27 15.66 -2.56
N ALA A 42 0.28 15.37 -3.41
CA ALA A 42 -1.09 15.12 -2.98
C ALA A 42 -1.19 13.84 -2.14
N THR A 43 -0.49 12.78 -2.56
CA THR A 43 -0.44 11.49 -1.82
C THR A 43 0.14 11.69 -0.42
N LEU A 44 1.31 12.31 -0.30
CA LEU A 44 1.96 12.56 0.99
C LEU A 44 1.11 13.48 1.89
N GLY A 45 0.50 14.53 1.30
CA GLY A 45 -0.41 15.40 2.03
C GLY A 45 -1.65 14.68 2.55
N SER A 46 -2.22 13.76 1.77
CA SER A 46 -3.34 12.91 2.19
C SER A 46 -2.94 11.98 3.34
N LEU A 47 -1.79 11.31 3.22
CA LEU A 47 -1.25 10.43 4.26
C LEU A 47 -0.99 11.17 5.58
N SER A 48 -0.39 12.38 5.52
CA SER A 48 -0.12 13.17 6.72
C SER A 48 -1.40 13.65 7.43
N ARG A 49 -2.47 13.94 6.66
CA ARG A 49 -3.77 14.31 7.25
C ARG A 49 -4.49 13.11 7.86
N THR A 50 -4.39 11.94 7.22
CA THR A 50 -5.05 10.72 7.69
C THR A 50 -4.35 10.12 8.91
N PHE A 51 -3.02 10.17 8.93
CA PHE A 51 -2.19 9.58 9.97
C PHE A 51 -1.30 10.64 10.64
N PRO A 52 -1.85 11.55 11.43
CA PRO A 52 -1.05 12.56 12.15
C PRO A 52 -0.07 11.85 13.10
N GLY A 53 1.21 12.19 12.97
CA GLY A 53 2.30 11.56 13.75
C GLY A 53 2.98 10.35 13.07
N ALA A 54 2.47 9.87 11.94
CA ALA A 54 3.15 8.82 11.18
C ALA A 54 4.47 9.31 10.55
N VAL A 55 5.47 8.43 10.49
CA VAL A 55 6.75 8.71 9.82
C VAL A 55 6.67 8.30 8.36
N LEU A 56 6.82 9.27 7.45
CA LEU A 56 6.75 9.03 6.02
C LEU A 56 8.14 8.76 5.44
N TRP A 57 8.26 7.70 4.67
CA TRP A 57 9.46 7.30 3.94
C TRP A 57 9.14 7.19 2.45
N VAL A 58 9.99 7.75 1.60
CA VAL A 58 9.84 7.66 0.14
C VAL A 58 11.00 6.90 -0.46
N ALA A 59 10.69 5.80 -1.13
CA ALA A 59 11.61 4.99 -1.91
C ALA A 59 11.61 5.49 -3.36
N ASP A 60 12.50 6.40 -3.70
CA ASP A 60 12.64 6.98 -5.05
C ASP A 60 13.55 6.14 -5.94
N ASP A 61 12.99 5.46 -6.94
CA ASP A 61 13.71 4.59 -7.88
C ASP A 61 14.37 5.38 -9.03
N ALA A 62 15.25 6.33 -8.67
CA ALA A 62 16.00 7.19 -9.58
C ALA A 62 15.10 8.07 -10.48
N SER A 63 14.16 8.79 -9.90
CA SER A 63 13.34 9.79 -10.60
C SER A 63 14.19 10.94 -11.16
N THR A 64 13.72 11.51 -12.27
CA THR A 64 14.37 12.60 -12.99
C THR A 64 13.48 13.86 -13.12
N ASP A 65 12.28 13.84 -12.53
CA ASP A 65 11.22 14.85 -12.72
C ASP A 65 10.97 15.72 -11.46
N GLY A 66 11.84 15.66 -10.45
CA GLY A 66 11.64 16.42 -9.21
C GLY A 66 10.85 15.68 -8.11
N THR A 67 10.42 14.43 -8.32
CA THR A 67 9.71 13.61 -7.33
C THR A 67 10.39 13.62 -5.95
N GLY A 68 11.72 13.40 -5.91
CA GLY A 68 12.47 13.38 -4.65
C GLY A 68 12.49 14.71 -3.91
N ASP A 69 12.56 15.82 -4.64
CA ASP A 69 12.59 17.17 -4.05
C ASP A 69 11.23 17.51 -3.42
N ILE A 70 10.13 17.11 -4.07
CA ILE A 70 8.78 17.24 -3.52
C ILE A 70 8.62 16.38 -2.25
N ALA A 71 9.13 15.16 -2.27
CA ALA A 71 9.08 14.28 -1.11
C ALA A 71 9.78 14.87 0.11
N MET A 72 11.01 15.39 -0.07
CA MET A 72 11.76 16.05 1.01
C MET A 72 11.06 17.31 1.52
N SER A 73 10.52 18.13 0.61
CA SER A 73 9.77 19.34 0.98
C SER A 73 8.48 19.03 1.74
N SER A 74 7.93 17.82 1.59
CA SER A 74 6.77 17.32 2.35
C SER A 74 7.14 16.72 3.71
N GLY A 75 8.41 16.78 4.13
CA GLY A 75 8.89 16.24 5.39
C GLY A 75 9.13 14.74 5.43
N ALA A 76 9.12 14.06 4.29
CA ALA A 76 9.38 12.62 4.22
C ALA A 76 10.89 12.31 4.24
N HIS A 77 11.25 11.17 4.84
CA HIS A 77 12.59 10.60 4.70
C HIS A 77 12.76 10.03 3.29
N LEU A 78 13.72 10.57 2.53
CA LEU A 78 13.96 10.15 1.16
C LEU A 78 15.08 9.10 1.08
N ILE A 79 14.79 7.94 0.52
CA ILE A 79 15.76 6.94 0.13
C ILE A 79 15.86 6.92 -1.39
N ARG A 80 16.91 7.57 -1.92
CA ARG A 80 17.15 7.70 -3.36
C ARG A 80 18.43 6.96 -3.76
N ARG A 81 18.35 6.19 -4.82
CA ARG A 81 19.49 5.45 -5.36
C ARG A 81 19.92 6.04 -6.70
N GLY A 82 21.23 6.02 -6.97
CA GLY A 82 21.79 6.63 -8.18
C GLY A 82 21.39 5.96 -9.50
N LYS A 83 20.80 4.75 -9.45
CA LYS A 83 20.23 4.03 -10.59
C LYS A 83 19.03 3.20 -10.17
N SER A 84 18.11 2.94 -11.12
CA SER A 84 16.92 2.14 -10.87
C SER A 84 17.26 0.69 -10.51
N HIS A 85 16.62 0.20 -9.47
CA HIS A 85 16.68 -1.19 -9.01
C HIS A 85 15.31 -1.87 -9.07
N GLY A 86 14.31 -1.16 -9.58
CA GLY A 86 12.90 -1.55 -9.60
C GLY A 86 12.25 -1.48 -8.21
N LYS A 87 10.90 -1.56 -8.18
CA LYS A 87 10.10 -1.36 -6.97
C LYS A 87 10.62 -2.18 -5.78
N GLY A 88 10.74 -3.50 -5.93
CA GLY A 88 11.14 -4.39 -4.84
C GLY A 88 12.51 -4.08 -4.26
N GLY A 89 13.52 -3.85 -5.11
CA GLY A 89 14.88 -3.53 -4.65
C GLY A 89 14.96 -2.17 -3.95
N ASN A 90 14.18 -1.20 -4.41
CA ASN A 90 14.19 0.14 -3.81
C ASN A 90 13.40 0.17 -2.50
N MET A 91 12.23 -0.49 -2.46
CA MET A 91 11.44 -0.65 -1.25
C MET A 91 12.18 -1.46 -0.17
N THR A 92 12.98 -2.46 -0.55
CA THR A 92 13.86 -3.18 0.39
C THR A 92 14.85 -2.23 1.05
N ALA A 93 15.57 -1.41 0.27
CA ALA A 93 16.52 -0.44 0.82
C ALA A 93 15.84 0.59 1.73
N CYS A 94 14.61 1.01 1.40
CA CYS A 94 13.83 1.91 2.24
C CYS A 94 13.42 1.25 3.56
N ALA A 95 12.92 0.01 3.52
CA ALA A 95 12.56 -0.75 4.71
C ALA A 95 13.79 -1.02 5.61
N GLU A 96 14.93 -1.37 5.04
CA GLU A 96 16.19 -1.56 5.79
C GLU A 96 16.65 -0.28 6.46
N ALA A 97 16.55 0.88 5.78
CA ALA A 97 16.86 2.18 6.37
C ALA A 97 15.91 2.53 7.52
N MET A 98 14.62 2.30 7.36
CA MET A 98 13.62 2.47 8.42
C MET A 98 13.89 1.55 9.61
N LEU A 99 14.22 0.27 9.37
CA LEU A 99 14.55 -0.69 10.42
C LEU A 99 15.85 -0.36 11.17
N SER A 100 16.68 0.49 10.60
CA SER A 100 17.93 0.98 11.22
C SER A 100 17.73 2.27 12.01
N ALA A 101 16.52 2.86 11.99
CA ALA A 101 16.19 4.05 12.77
C ALA A 101 16.03 3.69 14.26
N PRO A 102 16.27 4.65 15.19
CA PRO A 102 16.19 4.40 16.62
C PRO A 102 14.80 4.03 17.10
N ASP A 103 13.76 4.63 16.49
CA ASP A 103 12.36 4.44 16.84
C ASP A 103 11.69 3.55 15.80
N LEU A 104 11.48 2.28 16.16
CA LEU A 104 10.84 1.32 15.27
C LEU A 104 9.32 1.45 15.32
N PRO A 105 8.63 1.43 14.17
CA PRO A 105 7.19 1.42 14.14
C PRO A 105 6.64 0.04 14.57
N GLU A 106 5.42 0.03 15.09
CA GLU A 106 4.67 -1.20 15.35
C GLU A 106 4.01 -1.71 14.07
N THR A 107 3.54 -0.77 13.26
CA THR A 107 2.82 -1.03 11.99
C THR A 107 3.50 -0.34 10.83
N VAL A 108 3.51 -0.99 9.69
CA VAL A 108 4.07 -0.45 8.44
C VAL A 108 3.02 -0.49 7.34
N LEU A 109 2.81 0.64 6.68
CA LEU A 109 1.95 0.79 5.52
C LEU A 109 2.81 0.96 4.26
N LEU A 110 2.59 0.14 3.26
CA LEU A 110 3.18 0.28 1.92
C LEU A 110 2.15 0.86 0.97
N CYS A 111 2.53 1.85 0.17
CA CYS A 111 1.66 2.38 -0.88
C CYS A 111 2.44 2.92 -2.08
N ASP A 112 1.72 3.20 -3.18
CA ASP A 112 2.27 3.83 -4.38
C ASP A 112 2.09 5.35 -4.31
N ALA A 113 2.98 6.11 -4.97
CA ALA A 113 3.01 7.57 -4.92
C ALA A 113 1.89 8.26 -5.74
N ASP A 114 1.11 7.51 -6.54
CA ASP A 114 0.11 8.03 -7.48
C ASP A 114 -1.35 7.97 -6.97
N LEU A 115 -1.56 7.74 -5.67
CA LEU A 115 -2.89 7.61 -5.07
C LEU A 115 -3.61 8.94 -4.88
N GLY A 116 -2.89 10.06 -4.79
CA GLY A 116 -3.47 11.37 -4.50
C GLY A 116 -4.30 11.38 -3.21
N ASP A 117 -5.44 12.04 -3.23
CA ASP A 117 -6.33 12.14 -2.06
C ASP A 117 -6.95 10.80 -1.64
N SER A 118 -7.02 9.80 -2.54
CA SER A 118 -7.55 8.48 -2.20
C SER A 118 -6.65 7.71 -1.21
N ALA A 119 -5.39 8.14 -1.02
CA ALA A 119 -4.49 7.55 -0.03
C ALA A 119 -5.06 7.60 1.41
N GLY A 120 -5.99 8.53 1.70
CA GLY A 120 -6.69 8.59 2.98
C GLY A 120 -7.52 7.34 3.30
N GLN A 121 -7.93 6.57 2.29
CA GLN A 121 -8.68 5.34 2.52
C GLN A 121 -7.85 4.16 3.05
N LEU A 122 -6.52 4.30 3.05
CA LEU A 122 -5.60 3.27 3.52
C LEU A 122 -5.70 3.02 5.04
N GLY A 123 -6.38 3.89 5.78
CA GLY A 123 -6.67 3.72 7.20
C GLY A 123 -7.27 2.37 7.51
N ARG A 124 -8.24 1.91 6.73
CA ARG A 124 -8.85 0.60 6.91
C ARG A 124 -7.85 -0.57 6.93
N LEU A 125 -6.74 -0.46 6.18
CA LEU A 125 -5.70 -1.50 6.22
C LEU A 125 -4.90 -1.45 7.53
N VAL A 126 -4.56 -0.25 7.98
CA VAL A 126 -3.84 -0.03 9.24
C VAL A 126 -4.68 -0.52 10.41
N ASP A 127 -5.97 -0.18 10.44
CA ASP A 127 -6.90 -0.64 11.47
C ASP A 127 -7.00 -2.16 11.53
N ALA A 128 -7.15 -2.82 10.38
CA ALA A 128 -7.25 -4.28 10.33
C ALA A 128 -6.04 -4.99 10.97
N VAL A 129 -4.84 -4.42 10.80
CA VAL A 129 -3.63 -4.95 11.46
C VAL A 129 -3.63 -4.62 12.95
N ARG A 130 -3.94 -3.38 13.32
CA ARG A 130 -3.92 -2.92 14.72
C ARG A 130 -4.98 -3.59 15.59
N THR A 131 -6.14 -3.93 15.00
CA THR A 131 -7.22 -4.64 15.70
C THR A 131 -7.10 -6.17 15.61
N ASP A 132 -5.99 -6.68 15.10
CA ASP A 132 -5.69 -8.12 14.98
C ASP A 132 -6.69 -8.91 14.11
N GLU A 133 -7.35 -8.25 13.15
CA GLU A 133 -8.18 -8.93 12.15
C GLU A 133 -7.33 -9.80 11.22
N CYS A 134 -6.12 -9.32 10.86
CA CYS A 134 -5.14 -10.02 10.05
C CYS A 134 -3.73 -9.50 10.34
N ASP A 135 -2.71 -10.23 9.86
CA ASP A 135 -1.31 -9.85 10.04
C ASP A 135 -0.75 -9.09 8.81
N LEU A 136 -1.32 -9.36 7.63
CA LEU A 136 -1.05 -8.68 6.36
C LEU A 136 -2.38 -8.27 5.72
N ALA A 137 -2.70 -6.98 5.76
CA ALA A 137 -3.85 -6.39 5.10
C ALA A 137 -3.49 -5.92 3.70
N VAL A 138 -4.33 -6.23 2.69
CA VAL A 138 -4.12 -5.89 1.28
C VAL A 138 -5.36 -5.18 0.74
N ALA A 139 -5.16 -4.04 0.05
CA ALA A 139 -6.26 -3.36 -0.62
C ALA A 139 -6.69 -4.11 -1.88
N THR A 140 -7.99 -4.32 -2.04
CA THR A 140 -8.62 -4.66 -3.32
C THR A 140 -9.32 -3.42 -3.88
N PHE A 141 -9.52 -3.37 -5.19
CA PHE A 141 -10.09 -2.19 -5.85
C PHE A 141 -11.57 -2.43 -6.17
N ALA A 142 -12.45 -1.52 -5.73
CA ALA A 142 -13.89 -1.55 -6.01
C ALA A 142 -14.19 -1.51 -7.53
N LYS A 143 -13.35 -0.82 -8.30
CA LYS A 143 -13.45 -0.76 -9.76
C LYS A 143 -12.19 -1.33 -10.40
N ARG A 144 -12.33 -2.32 -11.28
CA ARG A 144 -11.22 -2.81 -12.10
C ARG A 144 -10.77 -1.71 -13.06
N VAL A 145 -9.73 -0.96 -12.70
CA VAL A 145 -9.10 0.02 -13.57
C VAL A 145 -8.00 -0.72 -14.35
N GLY A 146 -8.21 -0.91 -15.64
CA GLY A 146 -7.16 -1.45 -16.52
C GLY A 146 -7.70 -2.32 -17.66
N GLY A 147 -7.27 -1.98 -18.91
CA GLY A 147 -7.65 -2.65 -20.15
C GLY A 147 -6.78 -3.87 -20.52
N GLY A 148 -6.18 -4.56 -19.56
CA GLY A 148 -5.42 -5.80 -19.78
C GLY A 148 -6.30 -7.04 -19.62
N PHE A 149 -5.94 -8.16 -20.31
CA PHE A 149 -6.67 -9.42 -20.25
C PHE A 149 -6.55 -10.16 -18.90
N GLY A 150 -6.13 -9.50 -17.82
CA GLY A 150 -5.95 -10.12 -16.52
C GLY A 150 -4.82 -11.16 -16.44
N VAL A 151 -4.00 -11.32 -17.51
CA VAL A 151 -2.98 -12.38 -17.60
C VAL A 151 -1.98 -12.29 -16.46
N ALA A 152 -1.48 -11.09 -16.16
CA ALA A 152 -0.52 -10.88 -15.07
C ALA A 152 -1.16 -11.20 -13.71
N LEU A 153 -2.40 -10.74 -13.49
CA LEU A 153 -3.15 -10.99 -12.25
C LEU A 153 -3.42 -12.50 -12.06
N ASN A 154 -3.90 -13.17 -13.11
CA ASN A 154 -4.20 -14.60 -13.06
C ASN A 154 -2.92 -15.44 -12.87
N PHE A 155 -1.81 -15.05 -13.51
CA PHE A 155 -0.55 -15.76 -13.37
C PHE A 155 0.07 -15.57 -11.99
N SER A 156 0.06 -14.34 -11.45
CA SER A 156 0.48 -14.08 -10.07
C SER A 156 -0.37 -14.87 -9.07
N GLY A 157 -1.70 -14.85 -9.19
CA GLY A 157 -2.60 -15.66 -8.35
C GLY A 157 -2.34 -17.16 -8.45
N TRP A 158 -2.04 -17.67 -9.65
CA TRP A 158 -1.63 -19.06 -9.84
C TRP A 158 -0.31 -19.37 -9.14
N VAL A 159 0.69 -18.48 -9.24
CA VAL A 159 1.99 -18.64 -8.55
C VAL A 159 1.78 -18.71 -7.04
N ILE A 160 1.02 -17.78 -6.46
CA ILE A 160 0.74 -17.76 -5.01
C ILE A 160 0.06 -19.05 -4.58
N ARG A 161 -1.02 -19.44 -5.28
CA ARG A 161 -1.74 -20.69 -4.96
C ARG A 161 -0.83 -21.92 -5.00
N LYS A 162 0.07 -21.99 -5.99
CA LYS A 162 1.01 -23.12 -6.12
C LYS A 162 2.09 -23.12 -5.04
N ARG A 163 2.46 -21.96 -4.51
CA ARG A 163 3.57 -21.83 -3.56
C ARG A 163 3.15 -21.87 -2.09
N CYS A 164 1.99 -21.34 -1.77
CA CYS A 164 1.53 -21.27 -0.36
C CYS A 164 0.05 -21.64 -0.15
N GLY A 165 -0.67 -22.01 -1.23
CA GLY A 165 -2.09 -22.41 -1.13
C GLY A 165 -3.09 -21.24 -1.06
N ALA A 166 -2.64 -20.01 -0.82
CA ALA A 166 -3.53 -18.86 -0.76
C ALA A 166 -4.13 -18.49 -2.14
N THR A 167 -5.33 -17.94 -2.14
CA THR A 167 -6.06 -17.53 -3.35
C THR A 167 -6.49 -16.06 -3.28
N PRO A 168 -5.55 -15.11 -3.29
CA PRO A 168 -5.88 -13.70 -3.14
C PRO A 168 -6.67 -13.15 -4.33
N VAL A 169 -7.56 -12.19 -4.06
CA VAL A 169 -8.33 -11.43 -5.06
C VAL A 169 -7.43 -10.39 -5.75
N ALA A 170 -6.56 -9.75 -4.97
CA ALA A 170 -5.65 -8.70 -5.44
C ALA A 170 -4.16 -9.07 -5.29
N PRO A 171 -3.65 -10.11 -5.99
CA PRO A 171 -2.31 -10.65 -5.81
C PRO A 171 -1.17 -9.66 -6.10
N ILE A 172 -1.43 -8.59 -6.85
CA ILE A 172 -0.45 -7.59 -7.28
C ILE A 172 -0.75 -6.19 -6.74
N SER A 173 -1.62 -6.07 -5.72
CA SER A 173 -1.88 -4.78 -5.08
C SER A 173 -0.67 -4.32 -4.28
N GLY A 174 -0.23 -3.08 -4.49
CA GLY A 174 0.90 -2.45 -3.80
C GLY A 174 0.54 -1.83 -2.45
N GLN A 175 -0.75 -1.66 -2.17
CA GLN A 175 -1.25 -1.04 -0.94
C GLN A 175 -1.46 -2.10 0.11
N ARG A 176 -0.59 -2.11 1.13
CA ARG A 176 -0.53 -3.17 2.14
C ARG A 176 -0.17 -2.60 3.50
N ALA A 177 -0.83 -3.06 4.55
CA ALA A 177 -0.40 -2.81 5.92
C ALA A 177 0.00 -4.12 6.61
N MET A 178 0.96 -4.04 7.52
CA MET A 178 1.47 -5.20 8.26
C MET A 178 2.16 -4.78 9.55
N GLY A 179 2.23 -5.68 10.51
CA GLY A 179 3.09 -5.51 11.68
C GLY A 179 4.58 -5.57 11.32
N ILE A 180 5.43 -5.00 12.18
CA ILE A 180 6.88 -4.96 11.96
C ILE A 180 7.50 -6.36 11.81
N ASP A 181 6.97 -7.37 12.49
CA ASP A 181 7.47 -8.74 12.43
C ASP A 181 7.15 -9.41 11.09
N VAL A 182 5.97 -9.10 10.51
CA VAL A 182 5.61 -9.53 9.16
C VAL A 182 6.57 -8.90 8.14
N LEU A 183 6.84 -7.58 8.28
CA LEU A 183 7.81 -6.91 7.40
C LEU A 183 9.17 -7.59 7.43
N ARG A 184 9.69 -7.91 8.62
CA ARG A 184 10.97 -8.62 8.79
C ARG A 184 10.96 -10.00 8.12
N ALA A 185 9.85 -10.71 8.21
CA ALA A 185 9.72 -12.05 7.63
C ALA A 185 9.66 -12.05 6.10
N VAL A 186 9.17 -10.96 5.47
CA VAL A 186 9.02 -10.87 4.02
C VAL A 186 10.19 -10.14 3.32
N LEU A 187 11.14 -9.59 4.07
CA LEU A 187 12.36 -8.99 3.53
C LEU A 187 13.43 -10.05 3.23
N PRO A 188 14.26 -9.84 2.18
CA PRO A 188 14.15 -8.78 1.18
C PRO A 188 12.99 -9.03 0.22
N PHE A 189 12.33 -7.95 -0.21
CA PHE A 189 11.27 -8.06 -1.20
C PHE A 189 11.76 -8.68 -2.51
N ALA A 190 10.88 -9.42 -3.17
CA ALA A 190 11.18 -9.94 -4.49
C ALA A 190 11.42 -8.79 -5.49
N PRO A 191 12.37 -8.92 -6.43
CA PRO A 191 12.74 -7.83 -7.31
C PRO A 191 11.61 -7.42 -8.25
N ARG A 192 11.61 -6.15 -8.65
CA ARG A 192 10.74 -5.53 -9.65
C ARG A 192 9.25 -5.76 -9.37
N TYR A 193 8.52 -6.39 -10.31
CA TYR A 193 7.08 -6.66 -10.23
C TYR A 193 6.73 -7.92 -9.41
N GLY A 194 7.74 -8.66 -8.96
CA GLY A 194 7.55 -9.82 -8.09
C GLY A 194 7.28 -9.46 -6.62
N THR A 195 7.42 -8.19 -6.25
CA THR A 195 7.35 -7.69 -4.87
C THR A 195 6.11 -8.18 -4.13
N GLU A 196 4.95 -7.89 -4.65
CA GLU A 196 3.65 -8.17 -4.01
C GLU A 196 3.36 -9.69 -3.98
N THR A 197 3.68 -10.38 -5.08
CA THR A 197 3.52 -11.84 -5.20
C THR A 197 4.43 -12.56 -4.21
N GLY A 198 5.71 -12.16 -4.14
CA GLY A 198 6.70 -12.72 -3.22
C GLY A 198 6.31 -12.47 -1.76
N MET A 199 5.92 -11.26 -1.43
CA MET A 199 5.50 -10.85 -0.08
C MET A 199 4.32 -11.70 0.42
N THR A 200 3.30 -11.92 -0.41
CA THR A 200 2.16 -12.77 -0.04
C THR A 200 2.61 -14.22 0.24
N ILE A 201 3.49 -14.78 -0.61
CA ILE A 201 4.00 -16.14 -0.43
C ILE A 201 4.80 -16.25 0.86
N ASP A 202 5.72 -15.31 1.09
CA ASP A 202 6.62 -15.32 2.23
C ASP A 202 5.84 -15.15 3.54
N ALA A 203 4.87 -14.22 3.60
CA ALA A 203 4.01 -14.01 4.77
C ALA A 203 3.15 -15.24 5.12
N VAL A 204 2.43 -15.80 4.14
CA VAL A 204 1.57 -16.97 4.36
C VAL A 204 2.38 -18.20 4.77
N ARG A 205 3.57 -18.40 4.21
CA ARG A 205 4.48 -19.48 4.61
C ARG A 205 5.05 -19.33 6.01
N ALA A 206 5.24 -18.09 6.43
CA ALA A 206 5.65 -17.78 7.79
C ALA A 206 4.48 -17.94 8.82
N GLY A 207 3.27 -18.29 8.33
CA GLY A 207 2.10 -18.54 9.15
C GLY A 207 1.23 -17.31 9.42
N TYR A 208 1.50 -16.18 8.75
CA TYR A 208 0.73 -14.95 8.91
C TYR A 208 -0.60 -14.99 8.15
N ARG A 209 -1.63 -14.37 8.75
CA ARG A 209 -3.00 -14.28 8.22
C ARG A 209 -3.09 -13.16 7.19
N LEU A 210 -3.57 -13.48 5.99
CA LEU A 210 -3.84 -12.52 4.92
C LEU A 210 -5.29 -12.02 5.01
N GLY A 211 -5.50 -10.71 5.06
CA GLY A 211 -6.78 -10.03 4.93
C GLY A 211 -6.85 -9.20 3.66
N GLU A 212 -8.00 -9.16 2.98
CA GLU A 212 -8.22 -8.35 1.78
C GLU A 212 -9.42 -7.44 1.99
N TYR A 213 -9.25 -6.13 1.71
CA TYR A 213 -10.21 -5.08 2.00
C TYR A 213 -10.47 -4.25 0.76
N GLU A 214 -11.75 -4.11 0.37
CA GLU A 214 -12.15 -3.32 -0.77
C GLU A 214 -12.10 -1.83 -0.44
N LEU A 215 -11.32 -1.07 -1.25
CA LEU A 215 -11.15 0.36 -1.11
C LEU A 215 -11.42 1.05 -2.46
N ASP A 216 -11.97 2.28 -2.40
CA ASP A 216 -12.18 3.10 -3.60
C ASP A 216 -10.95 3.94 -3.90
N LEU A 217 -9.87 3.28 -4.30
CA LEU A 217 -8.60 3.91 -4.62
C LEU A 217 -8.56 4.32 -6.09
N VAL A 218 -7.97 5.48 -6.34
CA VAL A 218 -7.76 6.02 -7.68
C VAL A 218 -6.30 5.78 -8.08
N HIS A 219 -6.09 5.08 -9.20
CA HIS A 219 -4.78 4.94 -9.82
C HIS A 219 -4.74 5.63 -11.17
N ARG A 220 -3.57 6.13 -11.54
CA ARG A 220 -3.30 6.50 -12.94
C ARG A 220 -3.33 5.25 -13.82
N ALA A 221 -4.37 5.13 -14.67
CA ALA A 221 -4.48 4.04 -15.63
C ALA A 221 -3.32 4.13 -16.66
N THR A 222 -2.40 3.17 -16.65
CA THR A 222 -1.41 3.00 -17.73
C THR A 222 -2.13 2.53 -18.99
N GLY A 223 -2.18 3.41 -20.01
CA GLY A 223 -2.90 3.18 -21.25
C GLY A 223 -2.45 1.95 -22.06
N ARG A 224 -3.24 1.57 -23.08
CA ARG A 224 -2.93 0.50 -24.06
C ARG A 224 -1.89 0.99 -25.08
N THR A 225 -0.61 0.99 -24.72
CA THR A 225 0.50 1.34 -25.61
C THR A 225 1.41 0.14 -25.85
N LEU A 226 2.21 0.16 -26.92
CA LEU A 226 3.26 -0.84 -27.18
C LEU A 226 4.18 -1.03 -25.95
N GLY A 227 4.50 0.06 -25.23
CA GLY A 227 5.21 0.02 -23.97
C GLY A 227 4.47 -0.81 -22.92
N GLY A 228 3.13 -0.82 -22.89
CA GLY A 228 2.32 -1.63 -22.02
C GLY A 228 2.43 -3.15 -22.25
N PHE A 229 2.70 -3.59 -23.50
CA PHE A 229 2.93 -5.01 -23.79
C PHE A 229 4.29 -5.49 -23.29
N ILE A 230 5.35 -4.70 -23.50
CA ILE A 230 6.71 -4.99 -23.00
C ILE A 230 6.70 -5.02 -21.47
N HIS A 231 5.97 -4.08 -20.85
CA HIS A 231 5.80 -4.02 -19.41
C HIS A 231 5.14 -5.30 -18.86
N ARG A 232 4.06 -5.76 -19.46
CA ARG A 232 3.36 -7.00 -19.06
C ARG A 232 4.20 -8.25 -19.24
N PHE A 233 4.98 -8.34 -20.32
CA PHE A 233 5.89 -9.46 -20.54
C PHE A 233 6.96 -9.54 -19.44
N ARG A 234 7.52 -8.37 -19.05
CA ARG A 234 8.46 -8.29 -17.92
C ARG A 234 7.82 -8.73 -16.61
N GLN A 235 6.55 -8.36 -16.36
CA GLN A 235 5.83 -8.83 -15.17
C GLN A 235 5.74 -10.36 -15.12
N LEU A 236 5.43 -11.02 -16.24
CA LEU A 236 5.37 -12.49 -16.29
C LEU A 236 6.72 -13.13 -15.98
N ILE A 237 7.83 -12.57 -16.48
CA ILE A 237 9.18 -13.04 -16.15
C ILE A 237 9.45 -12.91 -14.65
N ASP A 238 9.10 -11.78 -14.05
CA ASP A 238 9.33 -11.54 -12.62
C ASP A 238 8.48 -12.49 -11.75
N PHE A 239 7.25 -12.80 -12.14
CA PHE A 239 6.42 -13.79 -11.44
C PHE A 239 6.97 -15.22 -11.62
N ALA A 240 7.48 -15.56 -12.80
CA ALA A 240 8.16 -16.85 -13.03
C ALA A 240 9.42 -16.95 -12.16
N TRP A 241 10.17 -15.86 -12.01
CA TRP A 241 11.31 -15.78 -11.10
C TRP A 241 10.89 -16.02 -9.64
N VAL A 242 9.81 -15.37 -9.17
CA VAL A 242 9.24 -15.61 -7.83
C VAL A 242 8.85 -17.08 -7.68
N TYR A 243 8.21 -17.68 -8.71
CA TYR A 243 7.85 -19.09 -8.69
C TYR A 243 9.07 -20.00 -8.51
N VAL A 244 10.20 -19.70 -9.12
CA VAL A 244 11.42 -20.52 -9.03
C VAL A 244 12.18 -20.29 -7.72
N THR A 245 12.23 -19.05 -7.23
CA THR A 245 13.06 -18.67 -6.08
C THR A 245 12.38 -18.84 -4.73
N ARG A 246 11.05 -18.72 -4.66
CA ARG A 246 10.26 -18.99 -3.45
C ARG A 246 9.74 -20.45 -3.49
N ARG A 247 10.68 -21.42 -3.34
CA ARG A 247 10.36 -22.85 -3.34
C ARG A 247 9.93 -23.35 -1.97
#